data_7efe8dd12fcf3c45e3253f1df2870e50
#
_entry.id   7efe8dd12fcf3c45e3253f1df2870e50
#
_cell.length_a   1.000
_cell.length_b   1.000
_cell.length_c   1.000
_cell.angle_alpha   90.00
_cell.angle_beta   90.00
_cell.angle_gamma   90.00
#
_symmetry.space_group_name_H-M   'P 1'
#
loop_
_entity.id
_entity.type
_entity.pdbx_description
1 polymer ?
#
loop_
_entity_poly.entity_id
_entity_poly.type
_entity_poly.pdbx_seq_one_letter_code
_entity_poly.pdbx_strand_id
1 'polypeptide(L)'
;MDLKTKLSDMIELVRSNPDNQEHRLALIQYQCLCAKWEQALKQIGQYQKLFPHTQKPLMLYLIENISAEMRRQAVLEAQQKPKTLELHASKLDILQKQLSLVAHVSEQQNKSLVDDYTVLSENIEGSPVHITYLLADKSVSEIDSDWIMDGDVRTAFVYEYFYQGHYYWQTWDSIENISFKTPSSLLDIIWRPSEIKFTNGECIQCISPARYAVMPGEETAWSDLLMKCSQTDWIEIAEQLFTGVGQKTLYTDNHNFGLLD
;
A
#
# COMPACT_ATOMS: atom_id res chain seq x y z
N MET A 1 -21.95 -11.64 1.33
CA MET A 1 -21.05 -12.82 1.48
C MET A 1 -19.68 -12.27 1.84
N ASP A 2 -19.09 -12.77 2.92
CA ASP A 2 -17.78 -12.30 3.40
C ASP A 2 -16.62 -12.88 2.57
N LEU A 3 -15.42 -12.26 2.70
CA LEU A 3 -14.25 -12.66 1.92
C LEU A 3 -13.76 -14.08 2.25
N LYS A 4 -13.89 -14.51 3.51
CA LYS A 4 -13.46 -15.85 3.94
C LYS A 4 -14.33 -16.93 3.29
N THR A 5 -15.64 -16.71 3.27
CA THR A 5 -16.58 -17.59 2.57
C THR A 5 -16.27 -17.63 1.07
N LYS A 6 -16.10 -16.47 0.44
CA LYS A 6 -15.74 -16.38 -0.99
C LYS A 6 -14.44 -17.10 -1.31
N LEU A 7 -13.42 -16.93 -0.48
CA LEU A 7 -12.15 -17.64 -0.64
C LEU A 7 -12.33 -19.16 -0.52
N SER A 8 -13.12 -19.62 0.46
CA SER A 8 -13.45 -21.05 0.61
C SER A 8 -14.17 -21.59 -0.62
N ASP A 9 -15.19 -20.88 -1.12
CA ASP A 9 -15.93 -21.28 -2.33
C ASP A 9 -14.99 -21.39 -3.54
N MET A 10 -14.06 -20.45 -3.73
CA MET A 10 -13.08 -20.50 -4.82
C MET A 10 -12.13 -21.69 -4.70
N ILE A 11 -11.73 -22.05 -3.48
CA ILE A 11 -10.92 -23.27 -3.24
C ILE A 11 -11.68 -24.52 -3.68
N GLU A 12 -12.96 -24.65 -3.32
CA GLU A 12 -13.78 -25.82 -3.69
C GLU A 12 -14.05 -25.83 -5.21
N LEU A 13 -14.28 -24.68 -5.83
CA LEU A 13 -14.44 -24.59 -7.28
C LEU A 13 -13.18 -25.04 -8.04
N VAL A 14 -11.99 -24.66 -7.58
CA VAL A 14 -10.72 -25.10 -8.17
C VAL A 14 -10.48 -26.58 -7.91
N ARG A 15 -10.89 -27.13 -6.75
CA ARG A 15 -10.81 -28.57 -6.48
C ARG A 15 -11.70 -29.40 -7.42
N SER A 16 -12.93 -28.93 -7.65
CA SER A 16 -13.90 -29.59 -8.49
C SER A 16 -13.58 -29.48 -9.96
N ASN A 17 -12.94 -28.37 -10.39
CA ASN A 17 -12.61 -28.07 -11.78
C ASN A 17 -11.18 -27.54 -11.89
N PRO A 18 -10.15 -28.40 -11.72
CA PRO A 18 -8.77 -27.97 -11.62
C PRO A 18 -8.22 -27.30 -12.89
N ASP A 19 -8.81 -27.58 -14.04
CA ASP A 19 -8.41 -27.04 -15.36
C ASP A 19 -9.22 -25.79 -15.75
N ASN A 20 -10.10 -25.29 -14.88
CA ASN A 20 -10.84 -24.06 -15.13
C ASN A 20 -9.95 -22.84 -14.85
N GLN A 21 -9.62 -22.13 -15.92
CA GLN A 21 -8.73 -20.96 -15.89
C GLN A 21 -9.32 -19.81 -15.07
N GLU A 22 -10.63 -19.54 -15.20
CA GLU A 22 -11.31 -18.44 -14.52
C GLU A 22 -11.38 -18.68 -13.00
N HIS A 23 -11.70 -19.91 -12.58
CA HIS A 23 -11.73 -20.26 -11.15
C HIS A 23 -10.35 -20.09 -10.49
N ARG A 24 -9.28 -20.49 -11.19
CA ARG A 24 -7.91 -20.30 -10.68
C ARG A 24 -7.52 -18.82 -10.58
N LEU A 25 -7.88 -18.03 -11.60
CA LEU A 25 -7.60 -16.60 -11.56
C LEU A 25 -8.38 -15.93 -10.42
N ALA A 26 -9.66 -16.24 -10.26
CA ALA A 26 -10.46 -15.74 -9.15
C ALA A 26 -9.87 -16.17 -7.80
N LEU A 27 -9.42 -17.41 -7.63
CA LEU A 27 -8.75 -17.87 -6.41
C LEU A 27 -7.51 -17.03 -6.08
N ILE A 28 -6.66 -16.75 -7.07
CA ILE A 28 -5.47 -15.90 -6.90
C ILE A 28 -5.88 -14.50 -6.41
N GLN A 29 -6.88 -13.89 -7.06
CA GLN A 29 -7.37 -12.56 -6.69
C GLN A 29 -7.93 -12.51 -5.26
N TYR A 30 -8.74 -13.50 -4.86
CA TYR A 30 -9.27 -13.57 -3.49
C TYR A 30 -8.16 -13.84 -2.46
N GLN A 31 -7.12 -14.60 -2.81
CA GLN A 31 -5.95 -14.76 -1.94
C GLN A 31 -5.22 -13.44 -1.74
N CYS A 32 -5.07 -12.62 -2.78
CA CYS A 32 -4.49 -11.27 -2.67
C CYS A 32 -5.34 -10.35 -1.78
N LEU A 33 -6.67 -10.34 -1.97
CA LEU A 33 -7.58 -9.57 -1.11
C LEU A 33 -7.46 -9.99 0.35
N CYS A 34 -7.29 -11.29 0.63
CA CYS A 34 -7.11 -11.82 1.97
C CYS A 34 -5.66 -11.75 2.49
N ALA A 35 -4.77 -11.02 1.82
CA ALA A 35 -3.34 -10.88 2.14
C ALA A 35 -2.59 -12.23 2.27
N LYS A 36 -3.06 -13.27 1.57
CA LYS A 36 -2.44 -14.60 1.57
C LYS A 36 -1.39 -14.72 0.46
N TRP A 37 -0.33 -13.93 0.61
CA TRP A 37 0.67 -13.69 -0.45
C TRP A 37 1.37 -14.96 -0.94
N GLU A 38 1.83 -15.81 -0.03
CA GLU A 38 2.52 -17.06 -0.38
C GLU A 38 1.59 -18.04 -1.12
N GLN A 39 0.32 -18.14 -0.66
CA GLN A 39 -0.67 -18.98 -1.34
C GLN A 39 -0.97 -18.45 -2.74
N ALA A 40 -1.10 -17.13 -2.91
CA ALA A 40 -1.31 -16.52 -4.20
C ALA A 40 -0.14 -16.80 -5.16
N LEU A 41 1.11 -16.62 -4.73
CA LEU A 41 2.29 -16.97 -5.53
C LEU A 41 2.33 -18.45 -5.92
N LYS A 42 1.96 -19.35 -4.99
CA LYS A 42 1.88 -20.79 -5.29
C LYS A 42 0.81 -21.08 -6.36
N GLN A 43 -0.36 -20.44 -6.28
CA GLN A 43 -1.41 -20.60 -7.30
C GLN A 43 -0.99 -19.98 -8.63
N ILE A 44 -0.30 -18.85 -8.67
CA ILE A 44 0.26 -18.27 -9.89
C ILE A 44 1.22 -19.24 -10.55
N GLY A 45 2.13 -19.86 -9.79
CA GLY A 45 3.06 -20.87 -10.32
C GLY A 45 2.34 -22.09 -10.91
N GLN A 46 1.24 -22.54 -10.32
CA GLN A 46 0.40 -23.61 -10.86
C GLN A 46 -0.34 -23.15 -12.13
N TYR A 47 -0.91 -21.94 -12.12
CA TYR A 47 -1.59 -21.34 -13.26
C TYR A 47 -0.67 -21.26 -14.49
N GLN A 48 0.56 -20.77 -14.31
CA GLN A 48 1.55 -20.65 -15.41
C GLN A 48 1.96 -22.00 -15.99
N LYS A 49 2.01 -23.06 -15.18
CA LYS A 49 2.30 -24.43 -15.66
C LYS A 49 1.16 -25.01 -16.47
N LEU A 50 -0.08 -24.77 -16.08
CA LEU A 50 -1.27 -25.28 -16.76
C LEU A 50 -1.61 -24.47 -18.02
N PHE A 51 -1.34 -23.15 -17.98
CA PHE A 51 -1.73 -22.20 -19.03
C PHE A 51 -0.54 -21.34 -19.48
N PRO A 52 0.53 -21.93 -20.05
CA PRO A 52 1.82 -21.25 -20.26
C PRO A 52 1.78 -20.11 -21.28
N HIS A 53 0.71 -20.00 -22.08
CA HIS A 53 0.59 -19.00 -23.14
C HIS A 53 -0.44 -17.92 -22.84
N THR A 54 -1.13 -17.99 -21.70
CA THR A 54 -2.24 -17.10 -21.38
C THR A 54 -1.89 -16.14 -20.22
N GLN A 55 -2.43 -14.94 -20.28
CA GLN A 55 -2.41 -13.92 -19.20
C GLN A 55 -0.99 -13.59 -18.64
N LYS A 56 0.07 -13.74 -19.46
CA LYS A 56 1.45 -13.46 -19.01
C LYS A 56 1.63 -12.06 -18.39
N PRO A 57 1.11 -10.96 -18.98
CA PRO A 57 1.23 -9.63 -18.37
C PRO A 57 0.52 -9.54 -17.02
N LEU A 58 -0.66 -10.16 -16.89
CA LEU A 58 -1.40 -10.17 -15.62
C LEU A 58 -0.65 -10.98 -14.55
N MET A 59 -0.08 -12.13 -14.91
CA MET A 59 0.71 -12.92 -13.96
C MET A 59 1.95 -12.16 -13.48
N LEU A 60 2.64 -11.46 -14.38
CA LEU A 60 3.77 -10.61 -14.03
C LEU A 60 3.34 -9.49 -13.08
N TYR A 61 2.28 -8.76 -13.41
CA TYR A 61 1.69 -7.73 -12.57
C TYR A 61 1.37 -8.25 -11.15
N LEU A 62 0.74 -9.42 -11.04
CA LEU A 62 0.42 -10.02 -9.75
C LEU A 62 1.68 -10.39 -8.95
N ILE A 63 2.67 -11.01 -9.60
CA ILE A 63 3.94 -11.38 -8.95
C ILE A 63 4.67 -10.14 -8.44
N GLU A 64 4.74 -9.08 -9.23
CA GLU A 64 5.40 -7.83 -8.87
C GLU A 64 4.74 -7.17 -7.65
N ASN A 65 3.41 -7.04 -7.65
CA ASN A 65 2.70 -6.40 -6.53
C ASN A 65 2.73 -7.26 -5.26
N ILE A 66 2.57 -8.58 -5.36
CA ILE A 66 2.72 -9.49 -4.21
C ILE A 66 4.15 -9.41 -3.64
N SER A 67 5.17 -9.39 -4.51
CA SER A 67 6.55 -9.25 -4.07
C SER A 67 6.81 -7.92 -3.38
N ALA A 68 6.20 -6.85 -3.84
CA ALA A 68 6.28 -5.54 -3.22
C ALA A 68 5.58 -5.51 -1.83
N GLU A 69 4.40 -6.14 -1.70
CA GLU A 69 3.71 -6.29 -0.39
C GLU A 69 4.53 -7.09 0.63
N MET A 70 5.14 -8.20 0.21
CA MET A 70 6.00 -8.97 1.12
C MET A 70 7.23 -8.16 1.57
N ARG A 71 7.80 -7.34 0.69
CA ARG A 71 8.88 -6.40 1.06
C ARG A 71 8.39 -5.29 1.96
N ARG A 72 7.18 -4.76 1.71
CA ARG A 72 6.52 -3.77 2.55
C ARG A 72 6.36 -4.28 3.97
N GLN A 73 5.85 -5.51 4.15
CA GLN A 73 5.76 -6.16 5.46
C GLN A 73 7.14 -6.21 6.14
N ALA A 74 8.17 -6.72 5.45
CA ALA A 74 9.52 -6.81 5.99
C ALA A 74 10.14 -5.44 6.36
N VAL A 75 9.82 -4.37 5.62
CA VAL A 75 10.22 -3.00 5.99
C VAL A 75 9.49 -2.53 7.24
N LEU A 76 8.17 -2.74 7.32
CA LEU A 76 7.36 -2.33 8.48
C LEU A 76 7.62 -3.17 9.75
N GLU A 77 8.30 -4.32 9.62
CA GLU A 77 8.86 -5.12 10.71
C GLU A 77 10.32 -4.75 11.03
N ALA A 78 10.85 -3.68 10.43
CA ALA A 78 12.25 -3.23 10.55
C ALA A 78 13.31 -4.27 10.10
N GLN A 79 12.93 -5.27 9.31
CA GLN A 79 13.82 -6.33 8.82
C GLN A 79 14.56 -5.92 7.55
N GLN A 80 14.02 -4.99 6.77
CA GLN A 80 14.57 -4.50 5.51
C GLN A 80 14.43 -2.98 5.40
N LYS A 81 15.08 -2.41 4.39
CA LYS A 81 14.89 -1.00 4.01
C LYS A 81 14.10 -0.91 2.72
N PRO A 82 13.22 0.09 2.55
CA PRO A 82 12.59 0.38 1.28
C PRO A 82 13.64 0.82 0.26
N LYS A 83 13.31 0.71 -1.02
CA LYS A 83 14.06 1.44 -2.05
C LYS A 83 13.65 2.91 -2.04
N THR A 84 14.51 3.77 -2.57
CA THR A 84 14.22 5.16 -2.87
C THR A 84 14.85 5.51 -4.22
N LEU A 85 14.28 6.46 -4.92
CA LEU A 85 14.95 7.10 -6.05
C LEU A 85 16.04 8.05 -5.52
N GLU A 86 16.95 8.51 -6.39
CA GLU A 86 18.02 9.43 -5.99
C GLU A 86 17.45 10.68 -5.30
N LEU A 87 17.94 10.93 -4.08
CA LEU A 87 17.55 12.04 -3.24
C LEU A 87 18.75 12.84 -2.77
N HIS A 88 18.54 14.13 -2.51
CA HIS A 88 19.51 14.94 -1.80
C HIS A 88 19.74 14.45 -0.36
N ALA A 89 20.90 14.76 0.22
CA ALA A 89 21.29 14.28 1.55
C ALA A 89 20.29 14.65 2.66
N SER A 90 19.67 15.84 2.60
CA SER A 90 18.63 16.26 3.55
C SER A 90 17.39 15.35 3.54
N LYS A 91 16.99 14.86 2.37
CA LYS A 91 15.85 13.96 2.20
C LYS A 91 16.15 12.55 2.71
N LEU A 92 17.42 12.12 2.61
CA LEU A 92 17.87 10.86 3.20
C LEU A 92 17.77 10.87 4.73
N ASP A 93 17.98 12.01 5.37
CA ASP A 93 17.81 12.17 6.83
C ASP A 93 16.36 11.91 7.26
N ILE A 94 15.38 12.46 6.54
CA ILE A 94 13.95 12.20 6.79
C ILE A 94 13.64 10.70 6.67
N LEU A 95 14.13 10.04 5.62
CA LEU A 95 13.93 8.60 5.43
C LEU A 95 14.56 7.78 6.56
N GLN A 96 15.75 8.15 7.04
CA GLN A 96 16.42 7.46 8.14
C GLN A 96 15.64 7.62 9.44
N LYS A 97 15.16 8.83 9.75
CA LYS A 97 14.32 9.09 10.93
C LYS A 97 12.98 8.33 10.83
N GLN A 98 12.34 8.31 9.67
CA GLN A 98 11.13 7.52 9.46
C GLN A 98 11.38 6.02 9.69
N LEU A 99 12.54 5.50 9.27
CA LEU A 99 12.92 4.10 9.56
C LEU A 99 13.15 3.86 11.06
N SER A 100 13.64 4.85 11.81
CA SER A 100 13.74 4.76 13.27
C SER A 100 12.37 4.64 13.92
N LEU A 101 11.36 5.41 13.45
CA LEU A 101 9.99 5.27 13.94
C LEU A 101 9.45 3.85 13.71
N VAL A 102 9.69 3.26 12.52
CA VAL A 102 9.30 1.87 12.25
C VAL A 102 9.99 0.90 13.20
N ALA A 103 11.28 1.08 13.49
CA ALA A 103 12.01 0.23 14.42
C ALA A 103 11.42 0.33 15.83
N HIS A 104 11.12 1.55 16.32
CA HIS A 104 10.49 1.74 17.63
C HIS A 104 9.11 1.09 17.71
N VAL A 105 8.30 1.15 16.65
CA VAL A 105 7.02 0.43 16.60
C VAL A 105 7.23 -1.08 16.67
N SER A 106 8.14 -1.63 15.87
CA SER A 106 8.45 -3.06 15.84
C SER A 106 8.98 -3.59 17.16
N GLU A 107 9.81 -2.78 17.84
CA GLU A 107 10.43 -3.12 19.13
C GLU A 107 9.60 -2.70 20.36
N GLN A 108 8.41 -2.10 20.15
CA GLN A 108 7.50 -1.60 21.18
C GLN A 108 8.16 -0.55 22.11
N GLN A 109 9.02 0.29 21.56
CA GLN A 109 9.75 1.35 22.27
C GLN A 109 8.94 2.66 22.31
N ASN A 110 7.78 2.65 22.97
CA ASN A 110 6.78 3.73 22.91
C ASN A 110 7.32 5.11 23.27
N LYS A 111 8.19 5.22 24.28
CA LYS A 111 8.77 6.51 24.67
C LYS A 111 9.68 7.07 23.57
N SER A 112 10.61 6.27 23.07
CA SER A 112 11.51 6.68 21.97
C SER A 112 10.72 7.02 20.70
N LEU A 113 9.62 6.29 20.44
CA LEU A 113 8.72 6.56 19.34
C LEU A 113 8.10 7.96 19.45
N VAL A 114 7.57 8.35 20.61
CA VAL A 114 6.96 9.68 20.85
C VAL A 114 8.02 10.77 20.75
N ASP A 115 9.18 10.58 21.38
CA ASP A 115 10.26 11.56 21.37
C ASP A 115 10.75 11.82 19.92
N ASP A 116 11.05 10.77 19.16
CA ASP A 116 11.55 10.87 17.79
C ASP A 116 10.50 11.39 16.82
N TYR A 117 9.22 10.98 16.97
CA TYR A 117 8.12 11.50 16.17
C TYR A 117 7.96 13.02 16.37
N THR A 118 7.99 13.47 17.63
CA THR A 118 7.88 14.91 17.98
C THR A 118 9.00 15.70 17.32
N VAL A 119 10.25 15.25 17.51
CA VAL A 119 11.43 15.90 16.89
C VAL A 119 11.30 15.93 15.36
N LEU A 120 10.84 14.86 14.74
CA LEU A 120 10.71 14.80 13.27
C LEU A 120 9.59 15.72 12.78
N SER A 121 8.43 15.70 13.42
CA SER A 121 7.27 16.52 13.04
C SER A 121 7.53 18.03 13.19
N GLU A 122 8.29 18.45 14.20
CA GLU A 122 8.67 19.85 14.40
C GLU A 122 9.71 20.37 13.39
N ASN A 123 10.49 19.48 12.79
CA ASN A 123 11.60 19.82 11.88
C ASN A 123 11.30 19.57 10.40
N ILE A 124 10.17 18.97 10.07
CA ILE A 124 9.73 18.82 8.68
C ILE A 124 9.01 20.10 8.24
N GLU A 125 9.56 20.74 7.23
CA GLU A 125 8.87 21.83 6.55
C GLU A 125 7.69 21.24 5.75
N GLY A 126 6.56 21.97 5.73
CA GLY A 126 5.41 21.63 4.90
C GLY A 126 5.84 21.50 3.44
N SER A 127 5.32 20.49 2.77
CA SER A 127 5.63 20.24 1.36
C SER A 127 4.35 20.39 0.55
N PRO A 128 4.24 21.42 -0.30
CA PRO A 128 3.10 21.55 -1.19
C PRO A 128 3.02 20.33 -2.12
N VAL A 129 1.86 19.69 -2.13
CA VAL A 129 1.58 18.55 -3.01
C VAL A 129 0.25 18.76 -3.70
N HIS A 130 0.23 18.51 -5.00
CA HIS A 130 -0.98 18.44 -5.80
C HIS A 130 -1.43 16.99 -5.94
N ILE A 131 -2.71 16.72 -5.69
CA ILE A 131 -3.28 15.38 -5.84
C ILE A 131 -4.44 15.43 -6.80
N THR A 132 -4.41 14.55 -7.77
CA THR A 132 -5.42 14.43 -8.81
C THR A 132 -6.13 13.10 -8.72
N TYR A 133 -7.46 13.12 -8.66
CA TYR A 133 -8.31 11.94 -8.74
C TYR A 133 -9.07 11.92 -10.06
N LEU A 134 -9.01 10.80 -10.76
CA LEU A 134 -9.90 10.54 -11.88
C LEU A 134 -11.13 9.79 -11.36
N LEU A 135 -12.27 10.47 -11.35
CA LEU A 135 -13.54 9.91 -10.90
C LEU A 135 -14.18 8.97 -11.93
N ALA A 136 -15.15 8.18 -11.50
CA ALA A 136 -15.82 7.19 -12.37
C ALA A 136 -16.56 7.81 -13.56
N ASP A 137 -17.05 9.04 -13.43
CA ASP A 137 -17.67 9.82 -14.51
C ASP A 137 -16.66 10.52 -15.43
N LYS A 138 -15.36 10.26 -15.24
CA LYS A 138 -14.22 10.87 -15.93
C LYS A 138 -13.99 12.35 -15.59
N SER A 139 -14.69 12.91 -14.63
CA SER A 139 -14.31 14.19 -14.06
C SER A 139 -13.02 14.06 -13.24
N VAL A 140 -12.34 15.18 -13.05
CA VAL A 140 -11.12 15.26 -12.26
C VAL A 140 -11.44 16.02 -10.98
N SER A 141 -11.06 15.45 -9.85
CA SER A 141 -11.03 16.15 -8.57
C SER A 141 -9.58 16.43 -8.20
N GLU A 142 -9.31 17.61 -7.71
CA GLU A 142 -7.97 18.09 -7.38
C GLU A 142 -7.94 18.58 -5.95
N ILE A 143 -6.83 18.26 -5.25
CA ILE A 143 -6.55 18.71 -3.90
C ILE A 143 -5.17 19.36 -3.92
N ASP A 144 -5.11 20.63 -3.61
CA ASP A 144 -3.88 21.36 -3.31
C ASP A 144 -3.73 21.47 -1.80
N SER A 145 -2.54 21.19 -1.30
CA SER A 145 -2.23 21.28 0.13
C SER A 145 -0.81 21.78 0.34
N ASP A 146 -0.62 22.58 1.37
CA ASP A 146 0.69 23.07 1.79
C ASP A 146 1.49 22.01 2.55
N TRP A 147 0.80 20.99 3.08
CA TRP A 147 1.43 19.82 3.69
C TRP A 147 0.55 18.58 3.55
N ILE A 148 1.17 17.42 3.59
CA ILE A 148 0.51 16.13 3.54
C ILE A 148 1.26 15.12 4.39
N MET A 149 0.53 14.21 5.03
CA MET A 149 1.08 13.09 5.76
C MET A 149 0.17 11.85 5.70
N ASP A 150 0.75 10.69 5.92
CA ASP A 150 -0.01 9.46 6.18
C ASP A 150 -0.48 9.43 7.64
N GLY A 151 -1.68 8.93 7.89
CA GLY A 151 -2.17 8.75 9.26
C GLY A 151 -1.46 7.66 10.06
N ASP A 152 -0.75 6.76 9.40
CA ASP A 152 0.05 5.70 10.06
C ASP A 152 1.45 6.23 10.40
N VAL A 153 1.81 6.19 11.70
CA VAL A 153 3.11 6.67 12.17
C VAL A 153 4.30 6.01 11.46
N ARG A 154 4.14 4.77 10.98
CA ARG A 154 5.20 4.03 10.26
C ARG A 154 5.51 4.61 8.88
N THR A 155 4.61 5.41 8.31
CA THR A 155 4.73 6.00 6.97
C THR A 155 4.37 7.50 6.94
N ALA A 156 4.20 8.13 8.11
CA ALA A 156 3.68 9.49 8.24
C ALA A 156 4.37 10.51 7.33
N PHE A 157 5.69 10.51 7.27
CA PHE A 157 6.49 11.52 6.59
C PHE A 157 7.02 11.08 5.23
N VAL A 158 6.50 9.96 4.69
CA VAL A 158 6.91 9.41 3.40
C VAL A 158 5.70 8.95 2.60
N TYR A 159 5.82 9.05 1.28
CA TYR A 159 4.90 8.40 0.36
C TYR A 159 5.44 7.03 -0.04
N GLU A 160 4.62 6.00 0.14
CA GLU A 160 4.96 4.64 -0.23
C GLU A 160 4.31 4.24 -1.56
N TYR A 161 5.05 3.52 -2.41
CA TYR A 161 4.53 3.02 -3.68
C TYR A 161 5.28 1.76 -4.14
N PHE A 162 4.65 1.04 -5.06
CA PHE A 162 5.23 -0.14 -5.72
C PHE A 162 5.63 0.22 -7.15
N TYR A 163 6.85 -0.10 -7.51
CA TYR A 163 7.36 0.12 -8.84
C TYR A 163 8.28 -1.03 -9.25
N GLN A 164 7.99 -1.66 -10.41
CA GLN A 164 8.77 -2.78 -10.95
C GLN A 164 9.02 -3.90 -9.93
N GLY A 165 7.99 -4.30 -9.19
CA GLY A 165 8.06 -5.38 -8.20
C GLY A 165 8.84 -5.04 -6.93
N HIS A 166 9.13 -3.78 -6.67
CA HIS A 166 9.81 -3.32 -5.48
C HIS A 166 8.95 -2.34 -4.69
N TYR A 167 9.23 -2.24 -3.39
CA TYR A 167 8.64 -1.29 -2.47
C TYR A 167 9.55 -0.08 -2.30
N TYR A 168 8.97 1.10 -2.50
CA TYR A 168 9.67 2.37 -2.46
C TYR A 168 9.08 3.30 -1.42
N TRP A 169 9.94 4.12 -0.84
CA TRP A 169 9.60 5.33 -0.11
C TRP A 169 10.19 6.54 -0.79
N GLN A 170 9.42 7.63 -0.75
CA GLN A 170 9.84 8.93 -1.21
C GLN A 170 9.38 9.98 -0.20
N THR A 171 10.19 11.01 0.07
CA THR A 171 9.75 12.13 0.91
C THR A 171 8.70 12.95 0.17
N TRP A 172 7.73 13.49 0.90
CA TRP A 172 6.64 14.27 0.31
C TRP A 172 7.15 15.48 -0.50
N ASP A 173 8.18 16.18 -0.01
CA ASP A 173 8.83 17.32 -0.68
C ASP A 173 9.55 16.99 -2.00
N SER A 174 9.63 15.69 -2.35
CA SER A 174 10.16 15.24 -3.65
C SER A 174 9.06 15.07 -4.69
N ILE A 175 7.79 15.18 -4.28
CA ILE A 175 6.62 14.88 -5.11
C ILE A 175 5.93 16.19 -5.46
N GLU A 176 5.73 16.43 -6.75
CA GLU A 176 4.96 17.57 -7.26
C GLU A 176 3.47 17.22 -7.40
N ASN A 177 3.18 16.03 -7.94
CA ASN A 177 1.81 15.58 -8.15
C ASN A 177 1.69 14.06 -8.01
N ILE A 178 0.54 13.61 -7.49
CA ILE A 178 0.12 12.21 -7.53
C ILE A 178 -1.24 12.15 -8.21
N SER A 179 -1.33 11.38 -9.28
CA SER A 179 -2.59 11.13 -10.00
C SER A 179 -3.08 9.73 -9.76
N PHE A 180 -4.24 9.58 -9.11
CA PHE A 180 -4.88 8.29 -8.87
C PHE A 180 -5.85 7.96 -10.00
N LYS A 181 -5.68 6.78 -10.62
CA LYS A 181 -6.60 6.30 -11.66
C LYS A 181 -7.86 5.69 -11.03
N THR A 182 -8.98 5.81 -11.71
CA THR A 182 -10.22 5.14 -11.29
C THR A 182 -10.01 3.63 -11.18
N PRO A 183 -10.39 2.98 -10.06
CA PRO A 183 -10.37 1.53 -9.96
C PRO A 183 -11.16 0.87 -11.08
N SER A 184 -10.56 -0.08 -11.78
CA SER A 184 -11.14 -0.79 -12.93
C SER A 184 -11.15 -2.31 -12.74
N SER A 185 -10.43 -2.82 -11.75
CA SER A 185 -10.34 -4.23 -11.42
C SER A 185 -10.57 -4.47 -9.92
N LEU A 186 -10.86 -5.73 -9.58
CA LEU A 186 -11.08 -6.14 -8.19
C LEU A 186 -9.88 -5.82 -7.28
N LEU A 187 -8.66 -5.89 -7.81
CA LEU A 187 -7.45 -5.66 -7.01
C LEU A 187 -7.06 -4.18 -6.90
N ASP A 188 -7.66 -3.30 -7.72
CA ASP A 188 -7.38 -1.87 -7.63
C ASP A 188 -7.88 -1.26 -6.31
N ILE A 189 -8.73 -1.96 -5.58
CA ILE A 189 -9.15 -1.57 -4.23
C ILE A 189 -8.04 -1.74 -3.18
N ILE A 190 -7.01 -2.53 -3.45
CA ILE A 190 -5.83 -2.68 -2.58
C ILE A 190 -4.56 -2.15 -3.24
N TRP A 191 -4.50 -2.15 -4.58
CA TRP A 191 -3.36 -1.74 -5.41
C TRP A 191 -3.81 -0.71 -6.45
N ARG A 192 -3.93 0.57 -6.03
CA ARG A 192 -4.46 1.61 -6.90
C ARG A 192 -3.44 2.02 -7.96
N PRO A 193 -3.73 1.88 -9.25
CA PRO A 193 -2.87 2.39 -10.31
C PRO A 193 -2.73 3.91 -10.19
N SER A 194 -1.50 4.41 -10.24
CA SER A 194 -1.18 5.80 -9.99
C SER A 194 -0.05 6.28 -10.88
N GLU A 195 0.07 7.58 -11.00
CA GLU A 195 1.22 8.26 -11.59
C GLU A 195 1.79 9.26 -10.57
N ILE A 196 3.11 9.25 -10.41
CA ILE A 196 3.82 10.23 -9.61
C ILE A 196 4.62 11.12 -10.54
N LYS A 197 4.48 12.43 -10.40
CA LYS A 197 5.37 13.44 -10.95
C LYS A 197 6.24 13.98 -9.84
N PHE A 198 7.55 13.83 -9.99
CA PHE A 198 8.53 14.32 -9.04
C PHE A 198 8.93 15.78 -9.33
N THR A 199 9.45 16.47 -8.31
CA THR A 199 9.91 17.85 -8.41
C THR A 199 11.10 18.04 -9.38
N ASN A 200 11.80 16.96 -9.73
CA ASN A 200 12.85 16.97 -10.78
C ASN A 200 12.28 16.85 -12.21
N GLY A 201 10.95 16.73 -12.36
CA GLY A 201 10.25 16.60 -13.64
C GLY A 201 10.08 15.15 -14.13
N GLU A 202 10.64 14.16 -13.47
CA GLU A 202 10.40 12.74 -13.81
C GLU A 202 8.96 12.33 -13.50
N CYS A 203 8.40 11.46 -14.35
CA CYS A 203 7.08 10.87 -14.14
C CYS A 203 7.19 9.34 -14.18
N ILE A 204 6.56 8.66 -13.24
CA ILE A 204 6.48 7.21 -13.23
C ILE A 204 5.04 6.72 -13.09
N GLN A 205 4.72 5.64 -13.80
CA GLN A 205 3.51 4.85 -13.56
C GLN A 205 3.83 3.84 -12.45
N CYS A 206 3.06 3.84 -11.39
CA CYS A 206 3.30 3.01 -10.21
C CYS A 206 1.99 2.47 -9.64
N ILE A 207 2.08 1.74 -8.56
CA ILE A 207 0.94 1.30 -7.76
C ILE A 207 1.04 1.93 -6.38
N SER A 208 -0.01 2.62 -5.97
CA SER A 208 -0.17 3.09 -4.60
C SER A 208 -0.90 2.03 -3.80
N PRO A 209 -0.32 1.50 -2.70
CA PRO A 209 -1.06 0.61 -1.83
C PRO A 209 -2.22 1.39 -1.18
N ALA A 210 -3.45 1.06 -1.57
CA ALA A 210 -4.66 1.73 -1.09
C ALA A 210 -5.14 1.17 0.26
N ARG A 211 -4.54 0.07 0.71
CA ARG A 211 -4.77 -0.57 2.00
C ARG A 211 -3.51 -0.48 2.86
N TYR A 212 -3.68 -0.24 4.15
CA TYR A 212 -2.60 -0.43 5.12
C TYR A 212 -2.08 -1.86 5.07
N ALA A 213 -0.80 -2.05 5.41
CA ALA A 213 -0.20 -3.38 5.36
C ALA A 213 -0.88 -4.31 6.38
N VAL A 214 -1.36 -5.45 5.91
CA VAL A 214 -1.82 -6.53 6.79
C VAL A 214 -0.59 -7.28 7.25
N MET A 215 -0.22 -7.13 8.53
CA MET A 215 0.98 -7.76 9.05
C MET A 215 0.80 -9.28 9.22
N PRO A 216 1.89 -10.08 9.20
CA PRO A 216 1.79 -11.52 9.37
C PRO A 216 1.04 -11.89 10.65
N GLY A 217 0.01 -12.73 10.52
CA GLY A 217 -0.86 -13.14 11.62
C GLY A 217 -2.09 -12.28 11.84
N GLU A 218 -2.19 -11.10 11.25
CA GLU A 218 -3.35 -10.20 11.37
C GLU A 218 -4.48 -10.51 10.38
N GLU A 219 -4.26 -11.36 9.39
CA GLU A 219 -5.20 -11.60 8.28
C GLU A 219 -6.58 -12.10 8.74
N THR A 220 -6.63 -12.67 9.94
CA THR A 220 -7.90 -13.14 10.53
C THR A 220 -8.55 -12.15 11.49
N ALA A 221 -7.81 -11.14 11.94
CA ALA A 221 -8.29 -10.12 12.87
C ALA A 221 -9.08 -9.02 12.15
N TRP A 222 -8.76 -8.74 10.90
CA TRP A 222 -9.43 -7.68 10.14
C TRP A 222 -10.81 -8.12 9.66
N SER A 223 -11.78 -7.20 9.78
CA SER A 223 -13.11 -7.36 9.21
C SER A 223 -13.08 -7.30 7.67
N ASP A 224 -14.17 -7.76 7.05
CA ASP A 224 -14.34 -7.64 5.60
C ASP A 224 -14.29 -6.20 5.10
N LEU A 225 -14.81 -5.25 5.86
CA LEU A 225 -14.79 -3.83 5.49
C LEU A 225 -13.36 -3.28 5.45
N LEU A 226 -12.54 -3.65 6.43
CA LEU A 226 -11.13 -3.30 6.48
C LEU A 226 -10.34 -3.96 5.33
N MET A 227 -10.55 -5.26 5.13
CA MET A 227 -9.87 -6.02 4.08
C MET A 227 -10.18 -5.51 2.66
N LYS A 228 -11.40 -5.00 2.45
CA LYS A 228 -11.88 -4.43 1.17
C LYS A 228 -11.64 -2.92 1.05
N CYS A 229 -10.93 -2.31 1.98
CA CYS A 229 -10.70 -0.86 2.00
C CYS A 229 -12.00 -0.02 1.99
N SER A 230 -13.06 -0.54 2.59
CA SER A 230 -14.34 0.19 2.72
C SER A 230 -14.44 0.93 4.05
N GLN A 231 -13.42 0.84 4.87
CA GLN A 231 -13.31 1.46 6.18
C GLN A 231 -11.84 1.64 6.55
N THR A 232 -11.55 2.68 7.30
CA THR A 232 -10.28 2.86 8.02
C THR A 232 -10.56 2.72 9.51
N ASP A 233 -9.65 2.10 10.23
CA ASP A 233 -9.63 2.07 11.69
C ASP A 233 -8.20 2.28 12.19
N TRP A 234 -8.04 2.59 13.48
CA TRP A 234 -6.78 3.02 14.05
C TRP A 234 -6.45 2.23 15.31
N ILE A 235 -5.22 1.76 15.41
CA ILE A 235 -4.68 1.09 16.59
C ILE A 235 -3.70 2.06 17.25
N GLU A 236 -4.03 2.55 18.45
CA GLU A 236 -3.12 3.38 19.23
C GLU A 236 -1.97 2.52 19.76
N ILE A 237 -0.74 2.93 19.45
CA ILE A 237 0.48 2.21 19.84
C ILE A 237 1.33 2.98 20.84
N ALA A 238 1.15 4.31 20.90
CA ALA A 238 1.74 5.20 21.91
C ALA A 238 0.83 6.42 22.04
N GLU A 239 1.11 7.32 22.96
CA GLU A 239 0.30 8.53 23.21
C GLU A 239 0.05 9.33 21.90
N GLN A 240 -1.19 9.32 21.43
CA GLN A 240 -1.66 9.97 20.19
C GLN A 240 -0.96 9.51 18.90
N LEU A 241 -0.26 8.39 18.91
CA LEU A 241 0.37 7.79 17.74
C LEU A 241 -0.31 6.47 17.37
N PHE A 242 -0.68 6.35 16.10
CA PHE A 242 -1.53 5.27 15.60
C PHE A 242 -0.88 4.52 14.44
N THR A 243 -1.22 3.25 14.32
CA THR A 243 -1.07 2.50 13.06
C THR A 243 -2.43 2.30 12.42
N GLY A 244 -2.48 2.41 11.11
CA GLY A 244 -3.71 2.29 10.34
C GLY A 244 -4.03 0.84 9.98
N VAL A 245 -5.34 0.53 9.91
CA VAL A 245 -5.88 -0.72 9.39
C VAL A 245 -7.02 -0.43 8.40
N GLY A 246 -7.13 -1.19 7.34
CA GLY A 246 -8.12 -0.95 6.29
C GLY A 246 -7.64 0.01 5.22
N GLN A 247 -8.51 0.92 4.77
CA GLN A 247 -8.18 1.89 3.73
C GLN A 247 -7.11 2.87 4.21
N LYS A 248 -6.11 3.11 3.37
CA LYS A 248 -5.08 4.11 3.63
C LYS A 248 -5.68 5.51 3.55
N THR A 249 -5.38 6.32 4.57
CA THR A 249 -5.89 7.68 4.72
C THR A 249 -4.74 8.68 4.79
N LEU A 250 -4.80 9.69 3.96
CA LEU A 250 -3.88 10.82 3.97
C LEU A 250 -4.55 12.03 4.63
N TYR A 251 -3.76 12.83 5.31
CA TYR A 251 -4.14 14.04 6.01
C TYR A 251 -3.47 15.23 5.35
N THR A 252 -4.22 16.31 5.20
CA THR A 252 -3.75 17.59 4.68
C THR A 252 -4.21 18.71 5.59
N ASP A 253 -3.84 19.96 5.31
CA ASP A 253 -4.27 21.15 6.03
C ASP A 253 -5.80 21.33 6.05
N ASN A 254 -6.51 20.88 5.01
CA ASN A 254 -7.94 21.13 4.84
C ASN A 254 -8.81 19.87 4.77
N HIS A 255 -8.22 18.69 4.48
CA HIS A 255 -8.97 17.47 4.18
C HIS A 255 -8.27 16.21 4.69
N ASN A 256 -9.09 15.23 5.06
CA ASN A 256 -8.63 13.85 5.23
C ASN A 256 -9.33 13.04 4.14
N PHE A 257 -8.60 12.20 3.45
CA PHE A 257 -9.18 11.39 2.38
C PHE A 257 -8.54 10.01 2.31
N GLY A 258 -9.36 9.02 2.00
CA GLY A 258 -8.89 7.68 1.68
C GLY A 258 -8.39 7.59 0.23
N LEU A 259 -7.46 6.68 -0.05
CA LEU A 259 -6.94 6.52 -1.41
C LEU A 259 -7.97 5.98 -2.41
N LEU A 260 -9.17 5.63 -1.98
CA LEU A 260 -10.28 5.15 -2.85
C LEU A 260 -11.47 6.11 -2.89
N ASP A 261 -11.40 7.23 -2.18
CA ASP A 261 -12.48 8.23 -2.15
C ASP A 261 -12.67 8.94 -3.48
#